data_d0b244515e4c7547a9d4a3a60add9229
#
_entry.id   d0b244515e4c7547a9d4a3a60add9229
#
_cell.length_a   1.000
_cell.length_b   1.000
_cell.length_c   1.000
_cell.angle_alpha   90.00
_cell.angle_beta   90.00
_cell.angle_gamma   90.00
#
_symmetry.space_group_name_H-M   'P 1'
#
loop_
_entity.id
_entity.type
_entity.pdbx_description
1 polymer ?
#
loop_
_entity_poly.entity_id
_entity_poly.type
_entity_poly.pdbx_seq_one_letter_code
_entity_poly.pdbx_strand_id
1 'polypeptide(L)'
;MKAAVFAEFGAPLTISEVPDPKAPDGGVVLAVDATGICRSDWHGWQGHDPDIKLPHVPGHELAGTIVEVAKNVQNWKIGDRVTMPFVAGCGHCTPCLTGNQQVCDNQFQPGFTHWGSFAEFVAIRYADMNLVRLPDAIDSATAASLGCRFATAFRALEAQAKVRAGEWVAIHGCGGVGLSAIMIASAMGARIIAIDIQNDKLAMARELGAEVVINSREVPDVLSAIRDVTGGGAHVSMDALGSRQTCFNSIACLAKRGRHVQVGLMLADQSHPEIPMDLVVARELEI
;
A
#
# COMPACT_ATOMS: atom_id res chain seq x y z
N MET A 1 -5.74 -28.14 -0.21
CA MET A 1 -6.33 -26.90 0.32
C MET A 1 -7.27 -26.26 -0.67
N LYS A 2 -8.25 -25.48 -0.21
CA LYS A 2 -9.06 -24.65 -1.08
C LYS A 2 -8.37 -23.32 -1.34
N ALA A 3 -8.43 -22.84 -2.59
CA ALA A 3 -7.91 -21.55 -3.00
C ALA A 3 -8.80 -20.90 -4.05
N ALA A 4 -8.83 -19.56 -4.07
CA ALA A 4 -9.46 -18.79 -5.14
C ALA A 4 -8.45 -18.62 -6.28
N VAL A 5 -8.67 -19.32 -7.39
CA VAL A 5 -7.75 -19.41 -8.51
C VAL A 5 -8.33 -18.71 -9.73
N PHE A 6 -7.50 -17.99 -10.47
CA PHE A 6 -7.81 -17.58 -11.84
C PHE A 6 -6.80 -18.17 -12.83
N ALA A 7 -7.30 -18.70 -13.95
CA ALA A 7 -6.49 -19.36 -14.97
C ALA A 7 -6.26 -18.47 -16.21
N GLU A 8 -7.01 -17.38 -16.33
CA GLU A 8 -6.91 -16.38 -17.39
C GLU A 8 -7.08 -14.99 -16.78
N PHE A 9 -6.38 -14.00 -17.32
CA PHE A 9 -6.53 -12.62 -16.88
C PHE A 9 -7.94 -12.09 -17.17
N GLY A 10 -8.53 -11.42 -16.18
CA GLY A 10 -9.90 -10.91 -16.26
C GLY A 10 -11.02 -11.95 -16.11
N ALA A 11 -10.70 -13.25 -16.05
CA ALA A 11 -11.68 -14.31 -15.84
C ALA A 11 -12.12 -14.38 -14.36
N PRO A 12 -13.33 -14.88 -14.06
CA PRO A 12 -13.78 -15.06 -12.68
C PRO A 12 -12.84 -15.97 -11.87
N LEU A 13 -12.62 -15.62 -10.60
CA LEU A 13 -11.95 -16.51 -9.68
C LEU A 13 -12.85 -17.70 -9.37
N THR A 14 -12.27 -18.90 -9.33
CA THR A 14 -12.95 -20.15 -8.98
C THR A 14 -12.33 -20.75 -7.72
N ILE A 15 -13.19 -21.22 -6.79
CA ILE A 15 -12.69 -21.96 -5.64
C ILE A 15 -12.32 -23.38 -6.11
N SER A 16 -11.04 -23.69 -6.03
CA SER A 16 -10.47 -24.96 -6.50
C SER A 16 -9.71 -25.66 -5.38
N GLU A 17 -9.70 -26.99 -5.43
CA GLU A 17 -8.79 -27.78 -4.60
C GLU A 17 -7.42 -27.84 -5.28
N VAL A 18 -6.40 -27.39 -4.55
CA VAL A 18 -5.00 -27.36 -4.99
C VAL A 18 -4.11 -28.05 -3.96
N PRO A 19 -2.90 -28.49 -4.32
CA PRO A 19 -1.97 -29.07 -3.35
C PRO A 19 -1.66 -28.11 -2.20
N ASP A 20 -1.52 -28.65 -0.99
CA ASP A 20 -1.05 -27.89 0.16
C ASP A 20 0.38 -27.41 -0.07
N PRO A 21 0.70 -26.14 0.27
CA PRO A 21 2.06 -25.66 0.18
C PRO A 21 2.94 -26.32 1.25
N LYS A 22 4.25 -26.37 1.00
CA LYS A 22 5.26 -26.77 1.98
C LYS A 22 6.12 -25.57 2.35
N ALA A 23 6.66 -25.57 3.58
CA ALA A 23 7.57 -24.53 4.02
C ALA A 23 8.81 -24.51 3.10
N PRO A 24 9.04 -23.38 2.38
CA PRO A 24 10.25 -23.23 1.57
C PRO A 24 11.46 -23.04 2.47
N ASP A 25 12.66 -23.20 1.91
CA ASP A 25 13.90 -22.95 2.64
C ASP A 25 13.93 -21.52 3.21
N GLY A 26 14.23 -21.37 4.52
CA GLY A 26 14.14 -20.10 5.24
C GLY A 26 12.71 -19.57 5.43
N GLY A 27 11.71 -20.41 5.28
CA GLY A 27 10.31 -19.98 5.28
C GLY A 27 9.39 -20.79 6.18
N VAL A 28 8.13 -20.46 6.10
CA VAL A 28 7.04 -21.07 6.87
C VAL A 28 5.82 -21.29 6.00
N VAL A 29 4.86 -22.10 6.48
CA VAL A 29 3.48 -22.10 5.98
C VAL A 29 2.58 -21.51 7.04
N LEU A 30 1.72 -20.58 6.61
CA LEU A 30 0.67 -20.00 7.45
C LEU A 30 -0.68 -20.60 7.09
N ALA A 31 -1.46 -20.99 8.11
CA ALA A 31 -2.91 -21.04 7.98
C ALA A 31 -3.41 -19.60 7.97
N VAL A 32 -4.15 -19.23 6.92
CA VAL A 32 -4.62 -17.86 6.73
C VAL A 32 -5.86 -17.62 7.58
N ASP A 33 -5.73 -16.76 8.60
CA ASP A 33 -6.85 -16.37 9.46
C ASP A 33 -7.69 -15.24 8.83
N ALA A 34 -7.00 -14.30 8.13
CA ALA A 34 -7.62 -13.20 7.44
C ALA A 34 -6.76 -12.72 6.26
N THR A 35 -7.42 -12.25 5.22
CA THR A 35 -6.77 -11.64 4.06
C THR A 35 -7.55 -10.41 3.60
N GLY A 36 -6.86 -9.33 3.25
CA GLY A 36 -7.44 -8.12 2.69
C GLY A 36 -7.54 -8.20 1.17
N ILE A 37 -8.49 -7.47 0.59
CA ILE A 37 -8.61 -7.26 -0.86
C ILE A 37 -8.06 -5.86 -1.17
N CYS A 38 -7.04 -5.79 -2.01
CA CYS A 38 -6.39 -4.56 -2.41
C CYS A 38 -6.66 -4.25 -3.90
N ARG A 39 -6.53 -2.98 -4.27
CA ARG A 39 -6.58 -2.59 -5.69
C ARG A 39 -5.46 -3.25 -6.51
N SER A 40 -4.34 -3.58 -5.89
CA SER A 40 -3.23 -4.28 -6.54
C SER A 40 -3.60 -5.72 -6.95
N ASP A 41 -4.46 -6.42 -6.19
CA ASP A 41 -4.99 -7.74 -6.60
C ASP A 41 -5.79 -7.63 -7.89
N TRP A 42 -6.61 -6.55 -8.02
CA TRP A 42 -7.35 -6.29 -9.25
C TRP A 42 -6.42 -5.99 -10.43
N HIS A 43 -5.32 -5.22 -10.21
CA HIS A 43 -4.33 -4.98 -11.27
C HIS A 43 -3.64 -6.28 -11.70
N GLY A 44 -3.28 -7.13 -10.75
CA GLY A 44 -2.73 -8.46 -11.04
C GLY A 44 -3.69 -9.33 -11.82
N TRP A 45 -4.96 -9.37 -11.39
CA TRP A 45 -6.02 -10.10 -12.08
C TRP A 45 -6.27 -9.58 -13.52
N GLN A 46 -6.09 -8.28 -13.79
CA GLN A 46 -6.17 -7.69 -15.13
C GLN A 46 -4.92 -7.94 -16.00
N GLY A 47 -3.87 -8.57 -15.46
CA GLY A 47 -2.63 -8.81 -16.20
C GLY A 47 -1.72 -7.59 -16.32
N HIS A 48 -1.88 -6.60 -15.44
CA HIS A 48 -1.03 -5.41 -15.43
C HIS A 48 0.32 -5.66 -14.73
N ASP A 49 0.48 -6.81 -14.05
CA ASP A 49 1.72 -7.17 -13.37
C ASP A 49 2.41 -8.31 -14.14
N PRO A 50 3.64 -8.09 -14.66
CA PRO A 50 4.36 -9.06 -15.48
C PRO A 50 4.90 -10.27 -14.68
N ASP A 51 4.96 -10.20 -13.36
CA ASP A 51 5.49 -11.27 -12.51
C ASP A 51 4.46 -12.38 -12.28
N ILE A 52 3.18 -12.11 -12.54
CA ILE A 52 2.10 -13.09 -12.35
C ILE A 52 2.14 -14.16 -13.43
N LYS A 53 2.21 -15.42 -13.00
CA LYS A 53 2.16 -16.62 -13.84
C LYS A 53 0.87 -17.40 -13.58
N LEU A 54 0.13 -17.69 -14.67
CA LEU A 54 -1.13 -18.42 -14.61
C LEU A 54 -0.92 -19.94 -14.59
N PRO A 55 -1.77 -20.72 -13.90
CA PRO A 55 -2.85 -20.27 -13.01
C PRO A 55 -2.32 -19.64 -11.72
N HIS A 56 -3.08 -18.70 -11.14
CA HIS A 56 -2.62 -17.91 -10.02
C HIS A 56 -3.64 -17.79 -8.88
N VAL A 57 -3.11 -17.62 -7.65
CA VAL A 57 -3.87 -17.33 -6.42
C VAL A 57 -3.44 -15.95 -5.94
N PRO A 58 -4.33 -14.95 -5.94
CA PRO A 58 -4.00 -13.60 -5.44
C PRO A 58 -3.99 -13.54 -3.91
N GLY A 59 -3.81 -12.32 -3.38
CA GLY A 59 -3.83 -12.02 -1.95
C GLY A 59 -2.45 -11.79 -1.36
N HIS A 60 -2.22 -10.57 -0.85
CA HIS A 60 -0.94 -10.12 -0.30
C HIS A 60 -1.07 -9.33 1.01
N GLU A 61 -2.29 -9.10 1.47
CA GLU A 61 -2.60 -8.49 2.76
C GLU A 61 -3.09 -9.59 3.70
N LEU A 62 -2.21 -10.12 4.52
CA LEU A 62 -2.52 -11.36 5.26
C LEU A 62 -2.14 -11.29 6.74
N ALA A 63 -2.87 -12.03 7.53
CA ALA A 63 -2.51 -12.45 8.87
C ALA A 63 -2.87 -13.92 9.05
N GLY A 64 -2.07 -14.65 9.80
CA GLY A 64 -2.28 -16.07 9.98
C GLY A 64 -1.48 -16.67 11.13
N THR A 65 -1.68 -17.97 11.30
CA THR A 65 -0.99 -18.75 12.31
C THR A 65 0.00 -19.72 11.63
N ILE A 66 1.23 -19.78 12.11
CA ILE A 66 2.26 -20.67 11.56
C ILE A 66 1.87 -22.13 11.83
N VAL A 67 1.83 -22.95 10.78
CA VAL A 67 1.51 -24.39 10.84
C VAL A 67 2.66 -25.29 10.41
N GLU A 68 3.62 -24.77 9.67
CA GLU A 68 4.84 -25.48 9.28
C GLU A 68 6.03 -24.53 9.26
N VAL A 69 7.20 -24.99 9.70
CA VAL A 69 8.44 -24.20 9.80
C VAL A 69 9.59 -24.98 9.17
N ALA A 70 10.35 -24.36 8.29
CA ALA A 70 11.55 -24.94 7.72
C ALA A 70 12.68 -25.05 8.77
N LYS A 71 13.58 -26.05 8.59
CA LYS A 71 14.63 -26.37 9.60
C LYS A 71 15.60 -25.24 9.91
N ASN A 72 15.79 -24.31 8.98
CA ASN A 72 16.73 -23.20 9.09
C ASN A 72 16.08 -21.88 9.55
N VAL A 73 14.81 -21.86 9.89
CA VAL A 73 14.13 -20.74 10.54
C VAL A 73 14.42 -20.76 12.04
N GLN A 74 14.79 -19.62 12.61
CA GLN A 74 15.28 -19.52 13.99
C GLN A 74 14.33 -18.79 14.94
N ASN A 75 13.57 -17.80 14.44
CA ASN A 75 12.80 -16.88 15.27
C ASN A 75 11.33 -17.26 15.44
N TRP A 76 10.89 -18.33 14.72
CA TRP A 76 9.48 -18.68 14.60
C TRP A 76 9.20 -20.13 14.94
N LYS A 77 8.02 -20.39 15.47
CA LYS A 77 7.51 -21.73 15.79
C LYS A 77 6.05 -21.90 15.39
N ILE A 78 5.61 -23.15 15.26
CA ILE A 78 4.21 -23.51 15.04
C ILE A 78 3.35 -22.91 16.16
N GLY A 79 2.23 -22.31 15.77
CA GLY A 79 1.27 -21.63 16.64
C GLY A 79 1.52 -20.13 16.82
N ASP A 80 2.65 -19.57 16.34
CA ASP A 80 2.87 -18.12 16.36
C ASP A 80 1.90 -17.41 15.40
N ARG A 81 1.23 -16.37 15.89
CA ARG A 81 0.36 -15.49 15.09
C ARG A 81 1.20 -14.38 14.47
N VAL A 82 1.08 -14.21 13.15
CA VAL A 82 1.96 -13.30 12.40
C VAL A 82 1.22 -12.57 11.28
N THR A 83 1.79 -11.45 10.88
CA THR A 83 1.56 -10.75 9.61
C THR A 83 2.89 -10.45 8.96
N MET A 84 2.87 -9.85 7.76
CA MET A 84 4.07 -9.42 7.05
C MET A 84 3.78 -8.22 6.15
N PRO A 85 4.78 -7.40 5.79
CA PRO A 85 4.65 -6.45 4.70
C PRO A 85 4.45 -7.20 3.38
N PHE A 86 3.74 -6.59 2.42
CA PHE A 86 3.42 -7.26 1.14
C PHE A 86 4.66 -7.65 0.31
N VAL A 87 5.80 -6.99 0.54
CA VAL A 87 7.12 -7.37 -0.01
C VAL A 87 7.96 -8.00 1.10
N ALA A 88 8.38 -9.25 0.90
CA ALA A 88 9.39 -9.87 1.74
C ALA A 88 10.78 -9.70 1.11
N GLY A 89 11.66 -8.99 1.80
CA GLY A 89 13.05 -8.78 1.41
C GLY A 89 13.93 -9.99 1.73
N CYS A 90 14.93 -10.27 0.91
CA CYS A 90 15.83 -11.42 1.08
C CYS A 90 16.83 -11.28 2.25
N GLY A 91 17.06 -10.06 2.75
CA GLY A 91 17.96 -9.77 3.87
C GLY A 91 19.43 -9.63 3.54
N HIS A 92 19.87 -9.90 2.29
CA HIS A 92 21.32 -9.94 1.94
C HIS A 92 21.70 -9.13 0.69
N CYS A 93 20.76 -8.62 -0.11
CA CYS A 93 21.07 -7.72 -1.20
C CYS A 93 21.35 -6.29 -0.69
N THR A 94 21.94 -5.44 -1.51
CA THR A 94 22.30 -4.07 -1.13
C THR A 94 21.12 -3.27 -0.60
N PRO A 95 19.94 -3.23 -1.26
CA PRO A 95 18.77 -2.58 -0.68
C PRO A 95 18.40 -3.10 0.71
N CYS A 96 18.38 -4.42 0.92
CA CYS A 96 18.06 -5.00 2.22
C CYS A 96 19.07 -4.62 3.31
N LEU A 97 20.37 -4.64 3.01
CA LEU A 97 21.42 -4.30 3.96
C LEU A 97 21.44 -2.82 4.33
N THR A 98 20.84 -1.96 3.51
CA THR A 98 20.69 -0.51 3.77
C THR A 98 19.31 -0.12 4.32
N GLY A 99 18.48 -1.11 4.73
CA GLY A 99 17.16 -0.85 5.33
C GLY A 99 16.04 -0.55 4.33
N ASN A 100 16.23 -0.93 3.06
CA ASN A 100 15.27 -0.69 1.98
C ASN A 100 14.69 -1.99 1.40
N GLN A 101 14.19 -2.87 2.27
CA GLN A 101 13.65 -4.19 1.90
C GLN A 101 12.51 -4.11 0.87
N GLN A 102 11.74 -3.02 0.85
CA GLN A 102 10.63 -2.80 -0.08
C GLN A 102 11.06 -2.69 -1.56
N VAL A 103 12.35 -2.51 -1.82
CA VAL A 103 12.95 -2.52 -3.17
C VAL A 103 14.05 -3.60 -3.27
N CYS A 104 13.83 -4.73 -2.63
CA CYS A 104 14.75 -5.87 -2.65
C CYS A 104 14.94 -6.42 -4.07
N ASP A 105 16.19 -6.70 -4.46
CA ASP A 105 16.52 -7.28 -5.77
C ASP A 105 15.97 -8.71 -5.95
N ASN A 106 15.72 -9.42 -4.85
CA ASN A 106 15.22 -10.80 -4.81
C ASN A 106 13.93 -10.89 -3.99
N GLN A 107 13.02 -9.96 -4.20
CA GLN A 107 11.79 -9.88 -3.43
C GLN A 107 10.89 -11.10 -3.62
N PHE A 108 10.20 -11.47 -2.54
CA PHE A 108 9.11 -12.41 -2.55
C PHE A 108 7.81 -11.65 -2.24
N GLN A 109 6.83 -11.78 -3.13
CA GLN A 109 5.51 -11.16 -2.94
C GLN A 109 4.44 -12.23 -3.08
N PRO A 110 3.78 -12.66 -1.98
CA PRO A 110 2.60 -13.52 -2.09
C PRO A 110 1.51 -12.80 -2.88
N GLY A 111 0.82 -13.52 -3.75
CA GLY A 111 -0.22 -12.96 -4.62
C GLY A 111 0.27 -12.24 -5.88
N PHE A 112 1.61 -12.21 -6.11
CA PHE A 112 2.25 -11.68 -7.32
C PHE A 112 3.32 -12.63 -7.84
N THR A 113 4.52 -12.62 -7.27
CA THR A 113 5.60 -13.53 -7.69
C THR A 113 5.31 -14.99 -7.35
N HIS A 114 4.46 -15.24 -6.36
CA HIS A 114 4.06 -16.55 -5.84
C HIS A 114 2.57 -16.52 -5.49
N TRP A 115 1.98 -17.69 -5.33
CA TRP A 115 0.60 -17.82 -4.85
C TRP A 115 0.40 -17.13 -3.52
N GLY A 116 -0.72 -16.44 -3.38
CA GLY A 116 -1.04 -15.58 -2.25
C GLY A 116 -2.04 -16.18 -1.26
N SER A 117 -2.60 -15.29 -0.48
CA SER A 117 -3.41 -15.60 0.70
C SER A 117 -4.91 -15.77 0.44
N PHE A 118 -5.38 -15.70 -0.82
CA PHE A 118 -6.77 -16.10 -1.11
C PHE A 118 -6.90 -17.63 -1.14
N ALA A 119 -6.38 -18.26 -0.10
CA ALA A 119 -6.31 -19.70 0.12
C ALA A 119 -6.34 -20.04 1.62
N GLU A 120 -6.57 -21.31 1.95
CA GLU A 120 -6.52 -21.77 3.35
C GLU A 120 -5.09 -21.70 3.94
N PHE A 121 -4.07 -21.90 3.08
CA PHE A 121 -2.66 -21.83 3.49
C PHE A 121 -1.84 -21.04 2.49
N VAL A 122 -0.77 -20.41 2.97
CA VAL A 122 0.19 -19.67 2.14
C VAL A 122 1.62 -19.96 2.60
N ALA A 123 2.52 -20.23 1.64
CA ALA A 123 3.95 -20.37 1.92
C ALA A 123 4.63 -19.00 1.87
N ILE A 124 5.44 -18.69 2.87
CA ILE A 124 6.18 -17.42 2.98
C ILE A 124 7.67 -17.72 3.06
N ARG A 125 8.47 -17.06 2.21
CA ARG A 125 9.94 -17.08 2.25
C ARG A 125 10.48 -15.99 3.19
N TYR A 126 11.75 -16.16 3.55
CA TYR A 126 12.50 -15.16 4.35
C TYR A 126 11.80 -14.81 5.67
N ALA A 127 11.28 -15.85 6.35
CA ALA A 127 10.42 -15.69 7.52
C ALA A 127 11.09 -14.87 8.64
N ASP A 128 12.34 -15.17 8.98
CA ASP A 128 13.07 -14.50 10.07
C ASP A 128 13.31 -13.01 9.80
N MET A 129 13.31 -12.60 8.53
CA MET A 129 13.54 -11.22 8.13
C MET A 129 12.25 -10.39 8.09
N ASN A 130 11.10 -11.02 7.75
CA ASN A 130 9.93 -10.26 7.32
C ASN A 130 8.67 -10.48 8.17
N LEU A 131 8.56 -11.60 8.88
CA LEU A 131 7.38 -11.84 9.71
C LEU A 131 7.37 -10.92 10.93
N VAL A 132 6.19 -10.46 11.28
CA VAL A 132 5.93 -9.62 12.45
C VAL A 132 4.96 -10.35 13.37
N ARG A 133 5.34 -10.53 14.62
CA ARG A 133 4.49 -11.16 15.65
C ARG A 133 3.30 -10.26 15.96
N LEU A 134 2.11 -10.86 15.96
CA LEU A 134 0.89 -10.13 16.33
C LEU A 134 0.74 -10.11 17.85
N PRO A 135 0.56 -8.91 18.45
CA PRO A 135 0.10 -8.79 19.81
C PRO A 135 -1.31 -9.39 19.98
N ASP A 136 -1.63 -9.91 21.16
CA ASP A 136 -2.95 -10.50 21.44
C ASP A 136 -4.10 -9.50 21.30
N ALA A 137 -3.82 -8.21 21.49
CA ALA A 137 -4.79 -7.12 21.36
C ALA A 137 -5.18 -6.81 19.91
N ILE A 138 -4.45 -7.32 18.91
CA ILE A 138 -4.74 -7.09 17.49
C ILE A 138 -5.33 -8.38 16.89
N ASP A 139 -6.55 -8.30 16.39
CA ASP A 139 -7.19 -9.38 15.67
C ASP A 139 -6.59 -9.55 14.25
N SER A 140 -6.82 -10.73 13.66
CA SER A 140 -6.24 -11.07 12.36
C SER A 140 -6.81 -10.23 11.21
N ALA A 141 -8.06 -9.77 11.28
CA ALA A 141 -8.66 -8.92 10.25
C ALA A 141 -8.01 -7.52 10.24
N THR A 142 -7.83 -6.93 11.42
CA THR A 142 -7.08 -5.67 11.59
C THR A 142 -5.66 -5.84 11.10
N ALA A 143 -4.96 -6.91 11.52
CA ALA A 143 -3.57 -7.16 11.16
C ALA A 143 -3.37 -7.33 9.64
N ALA A 144 -4.27 -8.04 8.95
CA ALA A 144 -4.21 -8.22 7.51
C ALA A 144 -4.25 -6.88 6.76
N SER A 145 -4.97 -5.87 7.28
CA SER A 145 -5.06 -4.54 6.66
C SER A 145 -3.76 -3.72 6.74
N LEU A 146 -2.81 -4.11 7.59
CA LEU A 146 -1.58 -3.35 7.85
C LEU A 146 -0.48 -3.63 6.82
N GLY A 147 -0.46 -4.82 6.20
CA GLY A 147 0.67 -5.31 5.41
C GLY A 147 0.96 -4.54 4.11
N CYS A 148 -0.05 -3.96 3.46
CA CYS A 148 0.11 -3.22 2.20
C CYS A 148 -0.30 -1.75 2.34
N ARG A 149 -1.60 -1.45 2.34
CA ARG A 149 -2.12 -0.09 2.25
C ARG A 149 -1.66 0.80 3.41
N PHE A 150 -1.66 0.28 4.63
CA PHE A 150 -1.23 1.03 5.81
C PHE A 150 0.29 1.21 5.85
N ALA A 151 1.06 0.13 5.65
CA ALA A 151 2.52 0.19 5.62
C ALA A 151 3.04 1.12 4.51
N THR A 152 2.41 1.09 3.32
CA THR A 152 2.72 1.98 2.20
C THR A 152 2.46 3.44 2.57
N ALA A 153 1.29 3.74 3.14
CA ALA A 153 0.94 5.10 3.57
C ALA A 153 1.88 5.59 4.69
N PHE A 154 2.22 4.72 5.65
CA PHE A 154 3.15 5.04 6.72
C PHE A 154 4.53 5.42 6.18
N ARG A 155 5.10 4.59 5.30
CA ARG A 155 6.39 4.89 4.68
C ARG A 155 6.34 6.18 3.86
N ALA A 156 5.26 6.41 3.11
CA ALA A 156 5.09 7.60 2.29
C ALA A 156 5.15 8.88 3.14
N LEU A 157 4.48 8.89 4.28
CA LEU A 157 4.38 10.08 5.14
C LEU A 157 5.60 10.25 6.07
N GLU A 158 6.06 9.16 6.68
CA GLU A 158 7.15 9.21 7.66
C GLU A 158 8.53 9.27 6.98
N ALA A 159 8.84 8.31 6.10
CA ALA A 159 10.18 8.18 5.55
C ALA A 159 10.43 9.06 4.32
N GLN A 160 9.45 9.19 3.44
CA GLN A 160 9.60 9.95 2.19
C GLN A 160 9.23 11.42 2.38
N ALA A 161 7.98 11.70 2.71
CA ALA A 161 7.51 13.06 2.90
C ALA A 161 8.02 13.72 4.18
N LYS A 162 8.39 12.94 5.20
CA LYS A 162 8.89 13.44 6.50
C LYS A 162 7.94 14.47 7.10
N VAL A 163 6.65 14.11 7.17
CA VAL A 163 5.57 14.97 7.65
C VAL A 163 5.84 15.42 9.09
N ARG A 164 5.56 16.69 9.36
CA ARG A 164 5.71 17.32 10.68
C ARG A 164 4.38 17.82 11.21
N ALA A 165 4.24 17.86 12.52
CA ALA A 165 3.07 18.43 13.17
C ALA A 165 2.81 19.88 12.70
N GLY A 166 1.55 20.21 12.44
CA GLY A 166 1.11 21.51 11.95
C GLY A 166 1.24 21.74 10.44
N GLU A 167 1.92 20.85 9.69
CA GLU A 167 1.99 20.94 8.23
C GLU A 167 0.65 20.62 7.58
N TRP A 168 0.32 21.33 6.49
CA TRP A 168 -0.78 20.95 5.61
C TRP A 168 -0.38 19.78 4.70
N VAL A 169 -1.16 18.71 4.76
CA VAL A 169 -1.00 17.50 3.92
C VAL A 169 -2.22 17.35 3.03
N ALA A 170 -2.05 17.47 1.72
CA ALA A 170 -3.11 17.25 0.72
C ALA A 170 -3.05 15.80 0.22
N ILE A 171 -4.14 15.04 0.42
CA ILE A 171 -4.23 13.62 0.02
C ILE A 171 -5.25 13.49 -1.10
N HIS A 172 -4.78 13.16 -2.29
CA HIS A 172 -5.60 12.95 -3.49
C HIS A 172 -5.98 11.48 -3.61
N GLY A 173 -7.28 11.19 -3.43
CA GLY A 173 -7.86 9.86 -3.39
C GLY A 173 -8.04 9.32 -1.96
N CYS A 174 -9.30 9.04 -1.58
CA CYS A 174 -9.69 8.52 -0.27
C CYS A 174 -10.06 7.01 -0.36
N GLY A 175 -9.22 6.23 -1.06
CA GLY A 175 -9.24 4.77 -1.03
C GLY A 175 -8.49 4.21 0.19
N GLY A 176 -8.19 2.91 0.19
CA GLY A 176 -7.51 2.26 1.31
C GLY A 176 -6.19 2.91 1.72
N VAL A 177 -5.35 3.29 0.75
CA VAL A 177 -4.09 4.00 1.00
C VAL A 177 -4.33 5.42 1.50
N GLY A 178 -5.23 6.18 0.85
CA GLY A 178 -5.52 7.56 1.24
C GLY A 178 -6.15 7.68 2.62
N LEU A 179 -7.10 6.81 2.98
CA LEU A 179 -7.70 6.78 4.32
C LEU A 179 -6.66 6.38 5.37
N SER A 180 -5.77 5.43 5.07
CA SER A 180 -4.65 5.10 5.96
C SER A 180 -3.70 6.29 6.15
N ALA A 181 -3.42 7.02 5.06
CA ALA A 181 -2.59 8.22 5.12
C ALA A 181 -3.23 9.32 5.98
N ILE A 182 -4.55 9.51 5.91
CA ILE A 182 -5.29 10.44 6.75
C ILE A 182 -5.14 10.08 8.24
N MET A 183 -5.36 8.81 8.59
CA MET A 183 -5.20 8.33 9.98
C MET A 183 -3.78 8.58 10.50
N ILE A 184 -2.77 8.24 9.70
CA ILE A 184 -1.36 8.38 10.08
C ILE A 184 -0.99 9.86 10.20
N ALA A 185 -1.32 10.70 9.21
CA ALA A 185 -1.03 12.14 9.23
C ALA A 185 -1.72 12.84 10.40
N SER A 186 -2.96 12.45 10.74
CA SER A 186 -3.69 12.93 11.92
C SER A 186 -2.95 12.57 13.21
N ALA A 187 -2.49 11.32 13.35
CA ALA A 187 -1.71 10.88 14.49
C ALA A 187 -0.35 11.60 14.61
N MET A 188 0.24 12.03 13.49
CA MET A 188 1.45 12.86 13.43
C MET A 188 1.21 14.33 13.76
N GLY A 189 -0.06 14.74 13.99
CA GLY A 189 -0.45 16.13 14.28
C GLY A 189 -0.45 17.05 13.07
N ALA A 190 -0.53 16.53 11.86
CA ALA A 190 -0.65 17.32 10.63
C ALA A 190 -2.09 17.80 10.41
N ARG A 191 -2.25 18.85 9.61
CA ARG A 191 -3.54 19.35 9.12
C ARG A 191 -3.83 18.74 7.77
N ILE A 192 -5.01 18.16 7.57
CA ILE A 192 -5.25 17.28 6.44
C ILE A 192 -6.34 17.84 5.54
N ILE A 193 -6.05 17.89 4.23
CA ILE A 193 -7.03 18.12 3.17
C ILE A 193 -7.20 16.80 2.41
N ALA A 194 -8.40 16.26 2.45
CA ALA A 194 -8.76 15.04 1.71
C ALA A 194 -9.51 15.40 0.42
N ILE A 195 -9.07 14.87 -0.70
CA ILE A 195 -9.63 15.14 -2.02
C ILE A 195 -10.12 13.82 -2.64
N ASP A 196 -11.39 13.73 -2.98
CA ASP A 196 -11.98 12.60 -3.71
C ASP A 196 -13.17 13.08 -4.55
N ILE A 197 -13.73 12.19 -5.36
CA ILE A 197 -14.95 12.42 -6.16
C ILE A 197 -16.22 11.86 -5.51
N GLN A 198 -16.08 11.12 -4.40
CA GLN A 198 -17.18 10.40 -3.75
C GLN A 198 -17.41 10.96 -2.34
N ASN A 199 -18.64 11.44 -2.09
CA ASN A 199 -18.98 12.10 -0.83
C ASN A 199 -18.98 11.14 0.38
N ASP A 200 -19.28 9.86 0.19
CA ASP A 200 -19.19 8.84 1.24
C ASP A 200 -17.76 8.61 1.73
N LYS A 201 -16.79 8.58 0.80
CA LYS A 201 -15.37 8.50 1.15
C LYS A 201 -14.86 9.76 1.84
N LEU A 202 -15.35 10.93 1.42
CA LEU A 202 -15.02 12.19 2.05
C LEU A 202 -15.61 12.30 3.46
N ALA A 203 -16.81 11.75 3.70
CA ALA A 203 -17.36 11.65 5.03
C ALA A 203 -16.48 10.78 5.96
N MET A 204 -16.06 9.61 5.48
CA MET A 204 -15.12 8.75 6.21
C MET A 204 -13.78 9.42 6.45
N ALA A 205 -13.27 10.18 5.47
CA ALA A 205 -12.03 10.95 5.63
C ALA A 205 -12.12 11.97 6.78
N ARG A 206 -13.28 12.63 6.96
CA ARG A 206 -13.53 13.54 8.10
C ARG A 206 -13.49 12.80 9.43
N GLU A 207 -14.15 11.65 9.51
CA GLU A 207 -14.18 10.82 10.74
C GLU A 207 -12.77 10.36 11.15
N LEU A 208 -11.90 10.14 10.16
CA LEU A 208 -10.51 9.73 10.36
C LEU A 208 -9.53 10.88 10.61
N GLY A 209 -10.00 12.13 10.60
CA GLY A 209 -9.20 13.28 10.99
C GLY A 209 -8.89 14.29 9.88
N ALA A 210 -9.50 14.21 8.69
CA ALA A 210 -9.36 15.25 7.70
C ALA A 210 -10.07 16.54 8.16
N GLU A 211 -9.31 17.64 8.27
CA GLU A 211 -9.80 18.97 8.67
C GLU A 211 -10.68 19.57 7.56
N VAL A 212 -10.27 19.39 6.32
CA VAL A 212 -10.97 19.85 5.12
C VAL A 212 -11.17 18.70 4.15
N VAL A 213 -12.35 18.64 3.51
CA VAL A 213 -12.60 17.71 2.40
C VAL A 213 -13.04 18.48 1.16
N ILE A 214 -12.57 18.05 0.00
CA ILE A 214 -12.85 18.67 -1.29
C ILE A 214 -13.38 17.61 -2.24
N ASN A 215 -14.63 17.76 -2.69
CA ASN A 215 -15.16 16.95 -3.78
C ASN A 215 -14.72 17.57 -5.11
N SER A 216 -13.78 16.91 -5.79
CA SER A 216 -13.21 17.42 -7.04
C SER A 216 -14.17 17.41 -8.25
N ARG A 217 -15.37 16.82 -8.12
CA ARG A 217 -16.45 16.95 -9.12
C ARG A 217 -17.29 18.20 -8.91
N GLU A 218 -17.36 18.69 -7.68
CA GLU A 218 -18.22 19.82 -7.30
C GLU A 218 -17.47 21.14 -7.28
N VAL A 219 -16.12 21.08 -7.16
CA VAL A 219 -15.25 22.26 -7.11
C VAL A 219 -14.60 22.47 -8.48
N PRO A 220 -14.80 23.62 -9.13
CA PRO A 220 -14.25 23.89 -10.47
C PRO A 220 -12.71 23.91 -10.51
N ASP A 221 -12.06 24.41 -9.45
CA ASP A 221 -10.61 24.52 -9.33
C ASP A 221 -10.14 24.01 -7.96
N VAL A 222 -9.70 22.74 -7.95
CA VAL A 222 -9.16 22.08 -6.75
C VAL A 222 -7.90 22.77 -6.24
N LEU A 223 -7.06 23.30 -7.13
CA LEU A 223 -5.80 23.96 -6.77
C LEU A 223 -6.06 25.29 -6.06
N SER A 224 -7.05 26.07 -6.52
CA SER A 224 -7.46 27.29 -5.86
C SER A 224 -8.03 26.98 -4.47
N ALA A 225 -8.94 26.00 -4.38
CA ALA A 225 -9.52 25.59 -3.11
C ALA A 225 -8.48 25.18 -2.06
N ILE A 226 -7.45 24.44 -2.47
CA ILE A 226 -6.34 24.07 -1.58
C ILE A 226 -5.54 25.30 -1.16
N ARG A 227 -5.24 26.21 -2.08
CA ARG A 227 -4.50 27.46 -1.77
C ARG A 227 -5.25 28.37 -0.80
N ASP A 228 -6.56 28.50 -0.99
CA ASP A 228 -7.40 29.34 -0.13
C ASP A 228 -7.42 28.83 1.32
N VAL A 229 -7.51 27.50 1.48
CA VAL A 229 -7.48 26.85 2.81
C VAL A 229 -6.11 26.95 3.47
N THR A 230 -5.04 26.79 2.70
CA THR A 230 -3.66 26.69 3.24
C THR A 230 -2.94 28.02 3.34
N GLY A 231 -3.45 29.06 2.68
CA GLY A 231 -2.77 30.34 2.58
C GLY A 231 -1.57 30.35 1.63
N GLY A 232 -1.54 29.45 0.63
CA GLY A 232 -0.47 29.46 -0.36
C GLY A 232 -0.05 28.10 -0.93
N GLY A 233 -0.61 27.00 -0.46
CA GLY A 233 -0.36 25.65 -0.91
C GLY A 233 -0.07 24.67 0.24
N ALA A 234 -0.12 23.40 -0.04
CA ALA A 234 0.17 22.35 0.94
C ALA A 234 1.70 22.17 1.14
N HIS A 235 2.12 21.82 2.34
CA HIS A 235 3.53 21.51 2.64
C HIS A 235 3.92 20.13 2.09
N VAL A 236 2.96 19.21 2.14
CA VAL A 236 3.09 17.86 1.60
C VAL A 236 1.87 17.55 0.76
N SER A 237 2.06 16.82 -0.33
CA SER A 237 0.98 16.22 -1.09
C SER A 237 1.26 14.77 -1.40
N MET A 238 0.19 13.98 -1.47
CA MET A 238 0.26 12.55 -1.81
C MET A 238 -0.80 12.23 -2.85
N ASP A 239 -0.40 11.64 -3.97
CA ASP A 239 -1.33 11.01 -4.89
C ASP A 239 -1.50 9.53 -4.54
N ALA A 240 -2.67 9.18 -3.99
CA ALA A 240 -3.05 7.82 -3.64
C ALA A 240 -3.96 7.15 -4.68
N LEU A 241 -4.23 7.82 -5.81
CA LEU A 241 -5.09 7.33 -6.89
C LEU A 241 -4.29 6.80 -8.08
N GLY A 242 -3.35 7.59 -8.61
CA GLY A 242 -2.52 7.22 -9.76
C GLY A 242 -3.14 7.55 -11.12
N SER A 243 -3.56 8.79 -11.32
CA SER A 243 -3.94 9.31 -12.64
C SER A 243 -3.10 10.52 -13.02
N ARG A 244 -2.96 10.80 -14.34
CA ARG A 244 -2.25 12.01 -14.82
C ARG A 244 -2.78 13.27 -14.14
N GLN A 245 -4.10 13.40 -14.02
CA GLN A 245 -4.73 14.57 -13.43
C GLN A 245 -4.44 14.70 -11.93
N THR A 246 -4.53 13.60 -11.16
CA THR A 246 -4.26 13.64 -9.72
C THR A 246 -2.78 13.83 -9.42
N CYS A 247 -1.88 13.24 -10.20
CA CYS A 247 -0.45 13.48 -10.12
C CYS A 247 -0.12 14.97 -10.36
N PHE A 248 -0.64 15.55 -11.45
CA PHE A 248 -0.47 16.97 -11.74
C PHE A 248 -1.00 17.86 -10.60
N ASN A 249 -2.24 17.64 -10.18
CA ASN A 249 -2.88 18.43 -9.13
C ASN A 249 -2.12 18.32 -7.80
N SER A 250 -1.62 17.12 -7.48
CA SER A 250 -0.86 16.85 -6.26
C SER A 250 0.46 17.63 -6.25
N ILE A 251 1.15 17.73 -7.38
CA ILE A 251 2.37 18.54 -7.49
C ILE A 251 2.05 20.04 -7.49
N ALA A 252 1.08 20.46 -8.29
CA ALA A 252 0.75 21.86 -8.50
C ALA A 252 0.12 22.56 -7.28
N CYS A 253 -0.47 21.78 -6.34
CA CYS A 253 -1.06 22.32 -5.12
C CYS A 253 -0.04 22.67 -4.02
N LEU A 254 1.24 22.31 -4.20
CA LEU A 254 2.28 22.49 -3.19
C LEU A 254 2.67 23.96 -2.99
N ALA A 255 2.97 24.32 -1.77
CA ALA A 255 3.67 25.54 -1.41
C ALA A 255 5.13 25.50 -1.91
N LYS A 256 5.86 26.63 -1.79
CA LYS A 256 7.31 26.64 -2.03
C LYS A 256 8.01 25.65 -1.09
N ARG A 257 8.95 24.86 -1.63
CA ARG A 257 9.67 23.78 -0.94
C ARG A 257 8.77 22.67 -0.41
N GLY A 258 7.58 22.52 -1.01
CA GLY A 258 6.68 21.41 -0.72
C GLY A 258 7.20 20.10 -1.27
N ARG A 259 6.71 18.99 -0.70
CA ARG A 259 7.13 17.62 -1.00
C ARG A 259 5.96 16.83 -1.56
N HIS A 260 6.14 16.21 -2.70
CA HIS A 260 5.16 15.30 -3.32
C HIS A 260 5.57 13.86 -3.14
N VAL A 261 4.60 12.98 -2.86
CA VAL A 261 4.81 11.53 -2.89
C VAL A 261 3.78 10.87 -3.79
N GLN A 262 4.27 10.21 -4.85
CA GLN A 262 3.45 9.39 -5.73
C GLN A 262 3.32 7.98 -5.17
N VAL A 263 2.11 7.55 -4.81
CA VAL A 263 1.83 6.20 -4.31
C VAL A 263 0.86 5.46 -5.23
N GLY A 264 -0.13 6.15 -5.77
CA GLY A 264 -1.06 5.57 -6.73
C GLY A 264 -0.33 5.04 -7.96
N LEU A 265 -0.59 3.79 -8.33
CA LEU A 265 0.04 3.16 -9.49
C LEU A 265 -0.42 3.85 -10.77
N MET A 266 0.54 4.27 -11.58
CA MET A 266 0.32 4.88 -12.88
C MET A 266 0.58 3.85 -13.97
N LEU A 267 -0.48 3.20 -14.46
CA LEU A 267 -0.42 2.07 -15.39
C LEU A 267 -1.03 2.42 -16.75
N ALA A 268 -0.71 1.65 -17.75
CA ALA A 268 -1.21 1.77 -19.13
C ALA A 268 -1.00 3.20 -19.68
N ASP A 269 -2.07 3.84 -20.16
CA ASP A 269 -2.05 5.21 -20.69
C ASP A 269 -1.71 6.29 -19.65
N GLN A 270 -1.78 5.97 -18.35
CA GLN A 270 -1.42 6.88 -17.26
C GLN A 270 0.07 6.85 -16.92
N SER A 271 0.86 5.90 -17.43
CA SER A 271 2.25 5.63 -17.03
C SER A 271 3.26 6.77 -17.27
N HIS A 272 2.91 7.72 -18.14
CA HIS A 272 3.75 8.87 -18.46
C HIS A 272 2.99 10.18 -18.16
N PRO A 273 2.93 10.63 -16.87
CA PRO A 273 2.27 11.87 -16.50
C PRO A 273 3.04 13.09 -17.02
N GLU A 274 2.30 14.16 -17.29
CA GLU A 274 2.88 15.50 -17.47
C GLU A 274 3.23 16.06 -16.11
N ILE A 275 4.52 16.19 -15.82
CA ILE A 275 5.02 16.79 -14.58
C ILE A 275 5.20 18.29 -14.82
N PRO A 276 4.63 19.19 -13.98
CA PRO A 276 4.81 20.63 -14.13
C PRO A 276 6.21 21.08 -13.68
N MET A 277 7.23 20.76 -14.48
CA MET A 277 8.64 21.01 -14.15
C MET A 277 8.98 22.49 -13.97
N ASP A 278 8.25 23.37 -14.60
CA ASP A 278 8.33 24.82 -14.37
C ASP A 278 8.01 25.18 -12.91
N LEU A 279 6.95 24.60 -12.34
CA LEU A 279 6.60 24.79 -10.93
C LEU A 279 7.59 24.09 -10.00
N VAL A 280 8.07 22.91 -10.38
CA VAL A 280 9.07 22.17 -9.58
C VAL A 280 10.31 23.02 -9.39
N VAL A 281 10.84 23.59 -10.47
CA VAL A 281 12.02 24.46 -10.43
C VAL A 281 11.72 25.79 -9.73
N ALA A 282 10.62 26.48 -10.11
CA ALA A 282 10.31 27.80 -9.58
C ALA A 282 9.98 27.82 -8.09
N ARG A 283 9.50 26.71 -7.54
CA ARG A 283 9.11 26.57 -6.13
C ARG A 283 10.06 25.68 -5.32
N GLU A 284 11.13 25.16 -5.92
CA GLU A 284 12.07 24.26 -5.24
C GLU A 284 11.36 23.04 -4.63
N LEU A 285 10.51 22.37 -5.43
CA LEU A 285 9.73 21.23 -4.94
C LEU A 285 10.58 19.94 -4.91
N GLU A 286 10.28 19.07 -3.94
CA GLU A 286 10.77 17.68 -3.90
C GLU A 286 9.67 16.77 -4.46
N ILE A 287 10.07 15.81 -5.34
CA ILE A 287 9.13 14.87 -5.96
C ILE A 287 9.59 13.43 -5.66
#